data_398d1b8cfcc4a2637b8273ca530a95d6
#
_entry.id   398d1b8cfcc4a2637b8273ca530a95d6
#
_cell.length_a   1.000
_cell.length_b   1.000
_cell.length_c   1.000
_cell.angle_alpha   90.00
_cell.angle_beta   90.00
_cell.angle_gamma   90.00
#
_symmetry.space_group_name_H-M   'P 1'
#
loop_
_entity.id
_entity.type
_entity.pdbx_description
1 polymer ?
#
loop_
_entity_poly.entity_id
_entity_poly.type
_entity_poly.pdbx_seq_one_letter_code
_entity_poly.pdbx_strand_id
1 'polypeptide(L)'
;MYASDPVVHLMNKTYAYINLAIVAIATVLLGLLFVFRIPDGNVFTPNRPLNDNWVYNGGASPNVRQDEAADPESPVFDPVNTISMSRKIEWPTFNGADLCFTTCNLNFKIYLDEELIYDFKPKIRPIYGDYYGEYIHVVNVPEFSGSRTLTIEYDSLLKGEWTSFRGIHAESGASYIKGILQRNFWKFVLSFSSLFLGILLVIFGSFQNRRVTKMIETVSLGTMAIVLALYTHTGTHIMFLVTGNPGIIRLMEHMCLVLLPVPAMLFFSAMTENLNSHLVKITLWLVTGNFILCLICLITGITDFHNILIVSHAIIAIVIGFMIFMFVREMKLDKERDNRYRYMVFAFGVLFTTGTIDIIRYYLPGWEEDTAAATRIGLTVFFIVLLIYETTSLIETNKRSLESDIQARLARVDGLTGLSNRLAFNECEDVLQNGGSGKCILVQFDVNDLKKVNDQQGHLEGDRRIIAAADAIKQTFGTFAGTWCFRTGGDEFMAIMTGTDVEKEYDKAVELFEKYIDDYNDNEKPEIPLSIPCGMAVYEGGGGMSLAMTERLADDRMYAKKTEIKEKKTG
;
A
#
# COMPACT_ATOMS: atom_id res chain seq x y z
N MET A 1 -11.98 -29.48 -4.20
CA MET A 1 -11.59 -28.08 -4.45
C MET A 1 -10.59 -27.72 -3.34
N TYR A 2 -9.30 -27.69 -3.66
CA TYR A 2 -8.23 -27.48 -2.67
C TYR A 2 -8.39 -26.09 -2.03
N ALA A 3 -8.83 -26.04 -0.78
CA ALA A 3 -8.64 -24.87 0.06
C ALA A 3 -7.13 -24.65 0.16
N SER A 4 -6.63 -23.59 -0.45
CA SER A 4 -5.22 -23.21 -0.35
C SER A 4 -4.86 -23.11 1.12
N ASP A 5 -3.87 -23.89 1.52
CA ASP A 5 -3.33 -23.92 2.88
C ASP A 5 -3.11 -22.49 3.38
N PRO A 6 -3.76 -22.04 4.46
CA PRO A 6 -3.64 -20.67 4.98
C PRO A 6 -2.19 -20.29 5.30
N VAL A 7 -1.32 -21.25 5.60
CA VAL A 7 0.11 -21.05 5.79
C VAL A 7 0.80 -20.67 4.48
N VAL A 8 0.45 -21.32 3.36
CA VAL A 8 1.00 -21.01 2.03
C VAL A 8 0.56 -19.61 1.57
N HIS A 9 -0.67 -19.22 1.86
CA HIS A 9 -1.17 -17.88 1.53
C HIS A 9 -0.49 -16.78 2.38
N LEU A 10 -0.20 -17.06 3.65
CA LEU A 10 0.54 -16.17 4.55
C LEU A 10 2.00 -16.02 4.09
N MET A 11 2.67 -17.13 3.75
CA MET A 11 4.04 -17.13 3.22
C MET A 11 4.12 -16.31 1.93
N ASN A 12 3.20 -16.47 1.01
CA ASN A 12 3.18 -15.73 -0.26
C ASN A 12 3.03 -14.20 -0.04
N LYS A 13 2.25 -13.76 0.95
CA LYS A 13 2.13 -12.34 1.31
C LYS A 13 3.41 -11.81 1.94
N THR A 14 4.01 -12.54 2.87
CA THR A 14 5.28 -12.14 3.49
C THR A 14 6.38 -12.02 2.44
N TYR A 15 6.47 -12.95 1.49
CA TYR A 15 7.41 -12.87 0.36
C TYR A 15 7.14 -11.67 -0.56
N ALA A 16 5.89 -11.30 -0.79
CA ALA A 16 5.56 -10.11 -1.58
C ALA A 16 6.09 -8.83 -0.94
N TYR A 17 5.97 -8.68 0.40
CA TYR A 17 6.51 -7.51 1.12
C TYR A 17 8.03 -7.51 1.19
N ILE A 18 8.67 -8.68 1.37
CA ILE A 18 10.13 -8.81 1.32
C ILE A 18 10.64 -8.42 -0.06
N ASN A 19 10.00 -8.90 -1.13
CA ASN A 19 10.37 -8.53 -2.50
C ASN A 19 10.18 -7.03 -2.75
N LEU A 20 9.11 -6.42 -2.23
CA LEU A 20 8.86 -4.98 -2.32
C LEU A 20 9.98 -4.18 -1.64
N ALA A 21 10.38 -4.58 -0.43
CA ALA A 21 11.48 -3.95 0.29
C ALA A 21 12.81 -4.11 -0.45
N ILE A 22 13.07 -5.29 -1.02
CA ILE A 22 14.27 -5.56 -1.84
C ILE A 22 14.30 -4.67 -3.09
N VAL A 23 13.16 -4.52 -3.79
CA VAL A 23 13.07 -3.67 -4.98
C VAL A 23 13.29 -2.20 -4.62
N ALA A 24 12.72 -1.72 -3.51
CA ALA A 24 12.96 -0.37 -3.03
C ALA A 24 14.44 -0.13 -2.70
N ILE A 25 15.07 -1.05 -1.97
CA ILE A 25 16.52 -1.01 -1.67
C ILE A 25 17.36 -1.06 -2.96
N ALA A 26 17.01 -1.95 -3.90
CA ALA A 26 17.71 -2.07 -5.18
C ALA A 26 17.61 -0.78 -6.01
N THR A 27 16.44 -0.11 -6.00
CA THR A 27 16.25 1.16 -6.69
C THR A 27 17.13 2.26 -6.10
N VAL A 28 17.23 2.32 -4.76
CA VAL A 28 18.12 3.25 -4.06
C VAL A 28 19.59 2.94 -4.38
N LEU A 29 19.99 1.66 -4.34
CA LEU A 29 21.36 1.24 -4.67
C LEU A 29 21.71 1.52 -6.12
N LEU A 30 20.80 1.29 -7.07
CA LEU A 30 20.98 1.63 -8.49
C LEU A 30 21.15 3.13 -8.68
N GLY A 31 20.35 3.95 -7.99
CA GLY A 31 20.50 5.40 -7.98
C GLY A 31 21.85 5.84 -7.43
N LEU A 32 22.31 5.25 -6.31
CA LEU A 32 23.63 5.49 -5.75
C LEU A 32 24.76 5.12 -6.73
N LEU A 33 24.68 3.94 -7.36
CA LEU A 33 25.65 3.49 -8.36
C LEU A 33 25.71 4.44 -9.56
N PHE A 34 24.57 4.99 -10.01
CA PHE A 34 24.53 5.93 -11.12
C PHE A 34 25.24 7.25 -10.79
N VAL A 35 25.05 7.77 -9.57
CA VAL A 35 25.72 9.01 -9.12
C VAL A 35 27.22 8.81 -8.89
N PHE A 36 27.61 7.69 -8.28
CA PHE A 36 29.04 7.41 -8.03
C PHE A 36 29.82 6.96 -9.27
N ARG A 37 29.13 6.54 -10.32
CA ARG A 37 29.74 6.09 -11.57
C ARG A 37 29.95 7.18 -12.60
N ILE A 38 29.58 8.44 -12.32
CA ILE A 38 29.95 9.57 -13.15
C ILE A 38 31.50 9.71 -13.02
N PRO A 39 32.29 9.45 -14.07
CA PRO A 39 33.75 9.43 -13.95
C PRO A 39 34.23 10.79 -13.47
N ASP A 40 35.11 10.78 -12.48
CA ASP A 40 35.95 11.92 -12.16
C ASP A 40 37.03 12.08 -13.26
N GLY A 41 36.57 12.32 -14.49
CA GLY A 41 37.50 12.64 -15.58
C GLY A 41 38.10 13.99 -15.32
N ASN A 42 39.41 14.13 -15.54
CA ASN A 42 40.20 15.36 -15.45
C ASN A 42 39.76 16.48 -16.42
N VAL A 43 38.54 16.45 -16.91
CA VAL A 43 37.93 17.40 -17.87
C VAL A 43 37.12 18.49 -17.14
N PHE A 44 36.93 18.40 -15.82
CA PHE A 44 36.19 19.37 -15.07
C PHE A 44 37.04 20.53 -14.62
N THR A 45 36.83 21.68 -15.20
CA THR A 45 37.39 22.93 -14.69
C THR A 45 36.82 23.19 -13.29
N PRO A 46 37.64 23.73 -12.36
CA PRO A 46 37.16 24.07 -11.03
C PRO A 46 36.04 25.10 -11.12
N ASN A 47 35.01 24.91 -10.30
CA ASN A 47 33.92 25.89 -10.15
C ASN A 47 34.51 27.23 -9.68
N ARG A 48 34.30 28.30 -10.44
CA ARG A 48 34.73 29.66 -10.11
C ARG A 48 33.50 30.56 -10.07
N PRO A 49 32.96 30.85 -8.90
CA PRO A 49 31.78 31.72 -8.77
C PRO A 49 32.12 33.13 -9.28
N LEU A 50 31.22 33.69 -10.04
CA LEU A 50 31.34 35.05 -10.61
C LEU A 50 30.24 35.96 -10.01
N ASN A 51 29.85 35.78 -8.78
CA ASN A 51 28.73 36.51 -8.16
C ASN A 51 29.12 37.90 -7.67
N ASP A 52 30.39 38.25 -7.62
CA ASP A 52 30.93 39.54 -7.15
C ASP A 52 31.42 40.45 -8.27
N ASN A 53 31.67 41.74 -7.94
CA ASN A 53 32.26 42.74 -8.84
C ASN A 53 31.50 43.06 -10.15
N TRP A 54 30.19 42.87 -10.16
CA TRP A 54 29.34 43.33 -11.26
C TRP A 54 29.05 44.84 -11.15
N VAL A 55 29.20 45.57 -12.26
CA VAL A 55 28.82 46.97 -12.38
C VAL A 55 27.50 47.04 -13.10
N TYR A 56 26.51 47.66 -12.51
CA TYR A 56 25.17 47.78 -13.07
C TYR A 56 24.98 49.18 -13.70
N ASN A 57 24.50 49.23 -14.93
CA ASN A 57 24.10 50.44 -15.61
C ASN A 57 22.60 50.43 -15.87
N GLY A 58 21.86 51.38 -15.25
CA GLY A 58 20.40 51.53 -15.42
C GLY A 58 19.63 51.12 -14.17
N GLY A 59 19.16 52.10 -13.39
CA GLY A 59 18.32 51.87 -12.20
C GLY A 59 19.09 51.45 -10.95
N ALA A 60 18.44 51.41 -9.78
CA ALA A 60 19.06 51.11 -8.49
C ALA A 60 19.82 49.80 -8.51
N SER A 61 21.09 49.83 -8.04
CA SER A 61 21.95 48.65 -7.88
C SER A 61 21.26 47.59 -7.07
N PRO A 62 21.02 46.38 -7.59
CA PRO A 62 20.60 45.28 -6.74
C PRO A 62 21.74 44.97 -5.78
N ASN A 63 21.48 44.92 -4.46
CA ASN A 63 22.44 44.49 -3.46
C ASN A 63 22.73 43.01 -3.66
N VAL A 64 23.78 42.72 -4.42
CA VAL A 64 24.34 41.35 -4.51
C VAL A 64 25.13 41.13 -3.23
N ARG A 65 24.52 40.54 -2.21
CA ARG A 65 25.23 40.09 -1.01
C ARG A 65 26.08 38.85 -1.35
N GLN A 66 27.32 38.94 -0.92
CA GLN A 66 28.25 37.82 -0.89
C GLN A 66 27.75 36.80 0.13
N ASP A 67 27.00 35.86 -0.11
CA ASP A 67 26.92 34.60 0.63
C ASP A 67 25.66 33.83 0.22
N GLU A 68 25.87 32.70 -0.42
CA GLU A 68 25.10 31.44 -0.51
C GLU A 68 23.56 31.44 -0.59
N ALA A 69 22.86 32.52 -0.34
CA ALA A 69 21.42 32.64 -0.54
C ALA A 69 21.14 33.74 -1.57
N ALA A 70 20.45 33.39 -2.63
CA ALA A 70 19.87 34.37 -3.51
C ALA A 70 19.10 35.40 -2.65
N ASP A 71 19.48 36.67 -2.73
CA ASP A 71 18.80 37.75 -2.00
C ASP A 71 17.34 37.77 -2.46
N PRO A 72 16.38 37.58 -1.54
CA PRO A 72 14.95 37.59 -1.85
C PRO A 72 14.43 38.95 -2.37
N GLU A 73 15.20 40.00 -2.21
CA GLU A 73 14.90 41.32 -2.70
C GLU A 73 15.66 41.62 -4.00
N SER A 74 15.51 40.77 -5.03
CA SER A 74 15.72 41.28 -6.39
C SER A 74 14.68 42.37 -6.60
N PRO A 75 15.06 43.64 -6.92
CA PRO A 75 14.09 44.70 -7.02
C PRO A 75 13.05 44.35 -8.10
N VAL A 76 11.77 44.58 -7.79
CA VAL A 76 10.69 44.53 -8.76
C VAL A 76 11.04 45.57 -9.84
N PHE A 77 11.48 45.08 -10.99
CA PHE A 77 11.90 45.96 -12.08
C PHE A 77 10.67 46.50 -12.82
N ASP A 78 10.66 47.80 -13.04
CA ASP A 78 9.74 48.41 -13.99
C ASP A 78 10.13 47.94 -15.41
N PRO A 79 9.24 47.29 -16.19
CA PRO A 79 9.59 46.57 -17.42
C PRO A 79 10.00 47.48 -18.61
N VAL A 80 10.20 48.75 -18.39
CA VAL A 80 10.47 49.72 -19.46
C VAL A 80 11.99 49.93 -19.69
N ASN A 81 12.87 49.48 -18.82
CA ASN A 81 14.31 49.75 -18.94
C ASN A 81 15.11 48.43 -19.02
N THR A 82 15.80 48.25 -20.15
CA THR A 82 16.86 47.26 -20.31
C THR A 82 17.95 47.51 -19.28
N ILE A 83 18.28 46.54 -18.48
CA ILE A 83 19.32 46.65 -17.48
C ILE A 83 20.57 45.93 -18.02
N SER A 84 21.73 46.58 -17.90
CA SER A 84 23.00 45.95 -18.22
C SER A 84 23.83 45.78 -16.97
N MET A 85 24.43 44.61 -16.82
CA MET A 85 25.47 44.35 -15.83
C MET A 85 26.76 43.94 -16.53
N SER A 86 27.88 44.53 -16.13
CA SER A 86 29.18 44.25 -16.72
C SER A 86 30.22 43.87 -15.67
N ARG A 87 31.15 43.03 -16.08
CA ARG A 87 32.26 42.59 -15.24
C ARG A 87 33.53 42.37 -16.08
N LYS A 88 34.66 42.79 -15.56
CA LYS A 88 35.94 42.43 -16.15
C LYS A 88 36.32 40.99 -15.81
N ILE A 89 36.64 40.21 -16.83
CA ILE A 89 37.08 38.84 -16.71
C ILE A 89 38.51 38.74 -17.26
N GLU A 90 39.35 37.96 -16.60
CA GLU A 90 40.75 37.82 -16.95
C GLU A 90 41.06 36.38 -17.38
N TRP A 91 41.96 36.25 -18.37
CA TRP A 91 42.56 34.95 -18.65
C TRP A 91 43.44 34.54 -17.46
N PRO A 92 43.36 33.33 -16.93
CA PRO A 92 42.80 32.11 -17.49
C PRO A 92 41.43 31.69 -16.89
N THR A 93 40.59 32.62 -16.46
CA THR A 93 39.29 32.31 -15.79
C THR A 93 38.41 31.41 -16.64
N PHE A 94 38.40 31.59 -17.95
CA PHE A 94 37.57 30.85 -18.90
C PHE A 94 38.36 29.88 -19.80
N ASN A 95 39.58 29.49 -19.43
CA ASN A 95 40.32 28.53 -20.23
C ASN A 95 39.63 27.17 -20.26
N GLY A 96 38.85 26.89 -21.32
CA GLY A 96 38.04 25.70 -21.47
C GLY A 96 36.81 25.63 -20.55
N ALA A 97 36.39 26.77 -19.98
CA ALA A 97 35.17 26.86 -19.16
C ALA A 97 34.04 27.53 -19.94
N ASP A 98 32.83 27.10 -19.66
CA ASP A 98 31.58 27.72 -20.09
C ASP A 98 31.08 28.69 -19.01
N LEU A 99 30.23 29.65 -19.41
CA LEU A 99 29.47 30.46 -18.48
C LEU A 99 28.18 29.75 -18.16
N CYS A 100 28.04 29.28 -16.91
CA CYS A 100 26.93 28.47 -16.44
C CYS A 100 26.10 29.26 -15.41
N PHE A 101 24.79 29.29 -15.58
CA PHE A 101 23.86 29.99 -14.68
C PHE A 101 22.42 29.56 -14.91
N THR A 102 21.54 29.99 -14.02
CA THR A 102 20.09 29.79 -14.15
C THR A 102 19.38 31.14 -14.25
N THR A 103 18.36 31.23 -15.09
CA THR A 103 17.52 32.45 -15.19
C THR A 103 16.05 32.12 -14.99
N CYS A 104 15.30 33.10 -14.49
CA CYS A 104 13.86 33.02 -14.37
C CYS A 104 13.21 34.23 -15.01
N ASN A 105 12.25 34.04 -15.94
CA ASN A 105 11.42 35.04 -16.57
C ASN A 105 12.19 36.20 -17.26
N LEU A 106 13.33 35.92 -17.88
CA LEU A 106 14.20 36.91 -18.51
C LEU A 106 14.44 36.62 -19.99
N ASN A 107 14.46 37.72 -20.81
CA ASN A 107 15.23 37.76 -22.04
C ASN A 107 16.60 38.33 -21.72
N PHE A 108 17.64 37.86 -22.35
CA PHE A 108 18.96 38.44 -22.15
C PHE A 108 19.90 38.20 -23.33
N LYS A 109 20.90 39.06 -23.43
CA LYS A 109 22.01 38.97 -24.36
C LYS A 109 23.31 39.06 -23.61
N ILE A 110 24.30 38.30 -24.05
CA ILE A 110 25.64 38.29 -23.46
C ILE A 110 26.62 38.75 -24.50
N TYR A 111 27.45 39.74 -24.13
CA TYR A 111 28.49 40.31 -24.96
C TYR A 111 29.86 40.08 -24.30
N LEU A 112 30.84 39.79 -25.11
CA LEU A 112 32.28 39.82 -24.74
C LEU A 112 32.88 41.06 -25.39
N ASP A 113 33.16 42.11 -24.62
CA ASP A 113 33.39 43.48 -25.05
C ASP A 113 32.15 43.98 -25.86
N GLU A 114 32.28 44.15 -27.18
CA GLU A 114 31.19 44.57 -28.07
C GLU A 114 30.61 43.42 -28.90
N GLU A 115 31.21 42.24 -28.85
CA GLU A 115 30.77 41.05 -29.61
C GLU A 115 29.65 40.29 -28.92
N LEU A 116 28.51 40.11 -29.60
CA LEU A 116 27.39 39.31 -29.11
C LEU A 116 27.74 37.81 -29.16
N ILE A 117 27.87 37.18 -27.99
CA ILE A 117 28.18 35.76 -27.89
C ILE A 117 26.96 34.86 -27.63
N TYR A 118 25.87 35.46 -27.07
CA TYR A 118 24.65 34.70 -26.78
C TYR A 118 23.42 35.61 -26.77
N ASP A 119 22.32 35.19 -27.42
CA ASP A 119 21.01 35.87 -27.41
C ASP A 119 19.95 34.85 -27.02
N PHE A 120 19.33 35.03 -25.85
CA PHE A 120 18.29 34.15 -25.34
C PHE A 120 16.94 34.85 -25.30
N LYS A 121 15.98 34.19 -25.95
CA LYS A 121 14.55 34.49 -25.84
C LYS A 121 13.80 33.19 -25.66
N PRO A 122 12.94 33.03 -24.63
CA PRO A 122 12.12 31.84 -24.49
C PRO A 122 11.28 31.62 -25.75
N LYS A 123 11.47 30.48 -26.42
CA LYS A 123 10.75 30.15 -27.68
C LYS A 123 9.36 29.58 -27.41
N ILE A 124 9.11 29.17 -26.19
CA ILE A 124 7.89 28.49 -25.80
C ILE A 124 6.92 29.54 -25.34
N ARG A 125 5.76 29.65 -26.01
CA ARG A 125 4.65 30.44 -25.48
C ARG A 125 4.27 29.88 -24.12
N PRO A 126 4.13 30.74 -23.10
CA PRO A 126 3.69 30.25 -21.81
C PRO A 126 2.31 29.59 -21.97
N ILE A 127 2.19 28.38 -21.48
CA ILE A 127 0.90 27.67 -21.44
C ILE A 127 0.01 28.30 -20.37
N TYR A 128 0.62 29.10 -19.48
CA TYR A 128 0.00 29.70 -18.31
C TYR A 128 0.39 31.17 -18.19
N GLY A 129 -0.51 32.06 -18.50
CA GLY A 129 -0.27 33.47 -18.37
C GLY A 129 1.10 33.88 -18.91
N ASP A 130 1.77 34.76 -18.23
CA ASP A 130 3.07 35.29 -18.67
C ASP A 130 4.29 34.58 -18.01
N TYR A 131 4.11 33.46 -17.30
CA TYR A 131 5.23 32.78 -16.64
C TYR A 131 6.03 31.91 -17.60
N TYR A 132 7.30 32.30 -17.86
CA TYR A 132 8.21 31.58 -18.75
C TYR A 132 9.05 30.52 -18.04
N GLY A 133 9.18 30.63 -16.74
CA GLY A 133 9.85 29.62 -15.91
C GLY A 133 11.34 29.78 -15.77
N GLU A 134 11.96 28.76 -15.20
CA GLU A 134 13.38 28.73 -14.89
C GLU A 134 14.15 27.94 -15.96
N TYR A 135 15.23 28.53 -16.49
CA TYR A 135 16.08 27.95 -17.53
C TYR A 135 17.50 27.79 -17.03
N ILE A 136 18.11 26.65 -17.35
CA ILE A 136 19.53 26.36 -17.12
C ILE A 136 20.30 26.71 -18.38
N HIS A 137 21.34 27.55 -18.26
CA HIS A 137 22.18 27.99 -19.36
C HIS A 137 23.60 27.47 -19.21
N VAL A 138 24.15 27.02 -20.34
CA VAL A 138 25.55 26.69 -20.52
C VAL A 138 26.00 27.42 -21.78
N VAL A 139 26.70 28.51 -21.60
CA VAL A 139 27.10 29.40 -22.70
C VAL A 139 28.60 29.25 -22.93
N ASN A 140 28.97 28.83 -24.13
CA ASN A 140 30.37 28.77 -24.51
C ASN A 140 30.94 30.17 -24.67
N VAL A 141 32.00 30.49 -23.94
CA VAL A 141 32.73 31.74 -24.05
C VAL A 141 33.92 31.55 -25.00
N PRO A 142 34.01 32.31 -26.10
CA PRO A 142 35.15 32.22 -27.02
C PRO A 142 36.48 32.40 -26.31
N GLU A 143 37.51 31.73 -26.81
CA GLU A 143 38.85 31.88 -26.27
C GLU A 143 39.33 33.33 -26.45
N PHE A 144 39.89 33.93 -25.40
CA PHE A 144 40.45 35.27 -25.41
C PHE A 144 41.77 35.33 -24.64
N SER A 145 42.54 36.37 -24.85
CA SER A 145 43.76 36.65 -24.10
C SER A 145 43.68 38.00 -23.39
N GLY A 146 44.27 38.10 -22.23
CA GLY A 146 44.28 39.32 -21.42
C GLY A 146 43.00 39.50 -20.62
N SER A 147 42.57 40.76 -20.48
CA SER A 147 41.35 41.15 -19.76
C SER A 147 40.29 41.59 -20.77
N ARG A 148 39.06 41.06 -20.62
CA ARG A 148 37.88 41.39 -21.42
C ARG A 148 36.73 41.81 -20.52
N THR A 149 35.73 42.50 -21.07
CA THR A 149 34.51 42.88 -20.36
C THR A 149 33.38 41.96 -20.78
N LEU A 150 32.85 41.19 -19.83
CA LEU A 150 31.62 40.43 -20.00
C LEU A 150 30.45 41.31 -19.64
N THR A 151 29.51 41.53 -20.59
CA THR A 151 28.31 42.35 -20.38
C THR A 151 27.07 41.49 -20.61
N ILE A 152 26.13 41.52 -19.67
CA ILE A 152 24.83 40.86 -19.78
C ILE A 152 23.76 41.97 -19.80
N GLU A 153 23.06 42.07 -20.91
CA GLU A 153 21.88 42.93 -21.05
C GLU A 153 20.63 42.09 -20.91
N TYR A 154 19.71 42.47 -20.04
CA TYR A 154 18.50 41.71 -19.81
C TYR A 154 17.27 42.59 -19.64
N ASP A 155 16.12 42.04 -20.08
CA ASP A 155 14.79 42.61 -19.94
C ASP A 155 13.92 41.63 -19.15
N SER A 156 13.16 42.15 -18.18
CA SER A 156 12.11 41.38 -17.55
C SER A 156 10.96 41.11 -18.52
N LEU A 157 10.52 39.87 -18.60
CA LEU A 157 9.36 39.50 -19.43
C LEU A 157 8.02 39.83 -18.75
N LEU A 158 8.03 40.11 -17.45
CA LEU A 158 6.83 40.23 -16.64
C LEU A 158 6.83 41.49 -15.77
N LYS A 159 5.66 42.14 -15.69
CA LYS A 159 5.44 43.26 -14.77
C LYS A 159 5.13 42.73 -13.37
N GLY A 160 6.00 43.02 -12.40
CA GLY A 160 5.74 42.73 -10.99
C GLY A 160 5.97 41.31 -10.56
N GLU A 161 6.59 40.47 -11.39
CA GLU A 161 6.96 39.11 -11.03
C GLU A 161 8.47 38.93 -10.86
N TRP A 162 8.84 37.83 -10.18
CA TRP A 162 10.21 37.52 -9.85
C TRP A 162 11.05 37.24 -11.09
N THR A 163 12.09 38.03 -11.26
CA THR A 163 13.10 37.81 -12.28
C THR A 163 14.44 37.64 -11.61
N SER A 164 15.20 36.63 -11.99
CA SER A 164 16.48 36.39 -11.35
C SER A 164 17.53 35.78 -12.26
N PHE A 165 18.77 36.19 -12.04
CA PHE A 165 19.97 35.44 -12.41
C PHE A 165 20.49 34.73 -11.16
N ARG A 166 20.75 33.41 -11.25
CA ARG A 166 21.24 32.65 -10.11
C ARG A 166 22.49 31.88 -10.46
N GLY A 167 23.49 31.95 -9.56
CA GLY A 167 24.65 31.11 -9.58
C GLY A 167 25.46 31.22 -10.86
N ILE A 168 25.98 32.41 -11.18
CA ILE A 168 26.84 32.61 -12.35
C ILE A 168 28.22 32.02 -12.04
N HIS A 169 28.62 31.00 -12.81
CA HIS A 169 29.88 30.26 -12.63
C HIS A 169 30.64 30.13 -13.93
N ALA A 170 31.96 30.16 -13.83
CA ALA A 170 32.87 29.76 -14.92
C ALA A 170 33.33 28.31 -14.67
N GLU A 171 32.69 27.37 -15.34
CA GLU A 171 33.03 25.96 -15.24
C GLU A 171 32.62 25.20 -16.51
N SER A 172 33.07 23.97 -16.70
CA SER A 172 32.56 23.20 -17.84
C SER A 172 31.08 22.86 -17.66
N GLY A 173 30.31 22.90 -18.76
CA GLY A 173 28.88 22.54 -18.73
C GLY A 173 28.62 21.16 -18.13
N ALA A 174 29.54 20.20 -18.37
CA ALA A 174 29.46 18.87 -17.78
C ALA A 174 29.61 18.89 -16.23
N SER A 175 30.50 19.72 -15.70
CA SER A 175 30.70 19.90 -14.25
C SER A 175 29.44 20.54 -13.63
N TYR A 176 28.89 21.58 -14.27
CA TYR A 176 27.68 22.25 -13.82
C TYR A 176 26.48 21.32 -13.76
N ILE A 177 26.24 20.53 -14.82
CA ILE A 177 25.16 19.54 -14.86
C ILE A 177 25.37 18.46 -13.78
N LYS A 178 26.62 17.96 -13.61
CA LYS A 178 26.96 17.02 -12.52
C LYS A 178 26.62 17.62 -11.16
N GLY A 179 26.95 18.89 -10.92
CA GLY A 179 26.63 19.61 -9.69
C GLY A 179 25.12 19.70 -9.44
N ILE A 180 24.32 19.98 -10.48
CA ILE A 180 22.85 19.98 -10.39
C ILE A 180 22.34 18.57 -10.02
N LEU A 181 22.81 17.53 -10.69
CA LEU A 181 22.43 16.15 -10.40
C LEU A 181 22.77 15.75 -8.97
N GLN A 182 23.98 16.07 -8.49
CA GLN A 182 24.41 15.76 -7.14
C GLN A 182 23.58 16.47 -6.06
N ARG A 183 23.33 17.78 -6.21
CA ARG A 183 22.50 18.55 -5.26
C ARG A 183 21.06 18.05 -5.19
N ASN A 184 20.50 17.59 -6.32
CA ASN A 184 19.12 17.12 -6.41
C ASN A 184 18.96 15.60 -6.28
N PHE A 185 20.05 14.84 -6.12
CA PHE A 185 20.03 13.37 -6.10
C PHE A 185 19.07 12.80 -5.06
N TRP A 186 19.19 13.19 -3.80
CA TRP A 186 18.34 12.67 -2.74
C TRP A 186 16.88 13.09 -2.90
N LYS A 187 16.65 14.30 -3.40
CA LYS A 187 15.29 14.78 -3.74
C LYS A 187 14.65 13.87 -4.80
N PHE A 188 15.43 13.54 -5.84
CA PHE A 188 15.00 12.63 -6.90
C PHE A 188 14.72 11.22 -6.38
N VAL A 189 15.65 10.64 -5.61
CA VAL A 189 15.50 9.29 -5.05
C VAL A 189 14.24 9.17 -4.18
N LEU A 190 14.00 10.13 -3.29
CA LEU A 190 12.84 10.13 -2.41
C LEU A 190 11.52 10.25 -3.21
N SER A 191 11.46 11.18 -4.17
CA SER A 191 10.28 11.35 -5.02
C SER A 191 10.03 10.12 -5.89
N PHE A 192 11.07 9.55 -6.50
CA PHE A 192 10.97 8.36 -7.34
C PHE A 192 10.54 7.11 -6.56
N SER A 193 11.11 6.92 -5.35
CA SER A 193 10.72 5.82 -4.47
C SER A 193 9.25 5.91 -4.07
N SER A 194 8.76 7.12 -3.79
CA SER A 194 7.35 7.36 -3.47
C SER A 194 6.44 7.09 -4.67
N LEU A 195 6.87 7.48 -5.89
CA LEU A 195 6.14 7.19 -7.12
C LEU A 195 6.00 5.68 -7.35
N PHE A 196 7.11 4.96 -7.22
CA PHE A 196 7.16 3.52 -7.41
C PHE A 196 6.25 2.79 -6.38
N LEU A 197 6.35 3.17 -5.11
CA LEU A 197 5.49 2.62 -4.06
C LEU A 197 4.00 2.90 -4.34
N GLY A 198 3.69 4.12 -4.80
CA GLY A 198 2.32 4.49 -5.15
C GLY A 198 1.75 3.62 -6.28
N ILE A 199 2.53 3.38 -7.34
CA ILE A 199 2.13 2.49 -8.46
C ILE A 199 1.87 1.07 -7.94
N LEU A 200 2.75 0.54 -7.11
CA LEU A 200 2.59 -0.79 -6.52
C LEU A 200 1.33 -0.89 -5.66
N LEU A 201 1.02 0.12 -4.85
CA LEU A 201 -0.19 0.16 -4.03
C LEU A 201 -1.45 0.19 -4.90
N VAL A 202 -1.47 0.94 -6.01
CA VAL A 202 -2.60 0.95 -6.96
C VAL A 202 -2.80 -0.42 -7.59
N ILE A 203 -1.72 -1.04 -8.09
CA ILE A 203 -1.78 -2.38 -8.68
C ILE A 203 -2.27 -3.39 -7.64
N PHE A 204 -1.64 -3.44 -6.48
CA PHE A 204 -2.01 -4.37 -5.40
C PHE A 204 -3.45 -4.18 -4.95
N GLY A 205 -3.88 -2.93 -4.72
CA GLY A 205 -5.25 -2.62 -4.33
C GLY A 205 -6.29 -3.06 -5.35
N SER A 206 -5.98 -2.92 -6.66
CA SER A 206 -6.87 -3.31 -7.76
C SER A 206 -7.08 -4.83 -7.87
N PHE A 207 -6.08 -5.63 -7.47
CA PHE A 207 -6.18 -7.10 -7.46
C PHE A 207 -6.66 -7.68 -6.13
N GLN A 208 -6.95 -6.83 -5.15
CA GLN A 208 -7.36 -7.29 -3.83
C GLN A 208 -8.83 -7.74 -3.84
N ASN A 209 -9.08 -9.06 -3.77
CA ASN A 209 -10.44 -9.64 -3.68
C ASN A 209 -11.01 -9.50 -2.25
N ARG A 210 -11.09 -8.26 -1.74
CA ARG A 210 -11.61 -7.90 -0.42
C ARG A 210 -12.83 -6.99 -0.53
N ARG A 211 -13.40 -6.60 0.63
CA ARG A 211 -14.49 -5.62 0.66
C ARG A 211 -14.12 -4.37 -0.14
N VAL A 212 -15.05 -3.82 -0.91
CA VAL A 212 -14.87 -2.65 -1.80
C VAL A 212 -14.22 -1.46 -1.08
N THR A 213 -14.55 -1.24 0.20
CA THR A 213 -13.96 -0.19 1.04
C THR A 213 -12.43 -0.33 1.19
N LYS A 214 -11.93 -1.56 1.38
CA LYS A 214 -10.48 -1.81 1.50
C LYS A 214 -9.75 -1.63 0.17
N MET A 215 -10.37 -1.96 -0.93
CA MET A 215 -9.85 -1.68 -2.27
C MET A 215 -9.73 -0.16 -2.48
N ILE A 216 -10.78 0.60 -2.19
CA ILE A 216 -10.77 2.07 -2.32
C ILE A 216 -9.69 2.68 -1.41
N GLU A 217 -9.55 2.21 -0.16
CA GLU A 217 -8.53 2.66 0.80
C GLU A 217 -7.12 2.50 0.19
N THR A 218 -6.76 1.30 -0.27
CA THR A 218 -5.41 1.02 -0.81
C THR A 218 -5.13 1.74 -2.13
N VAL A 219 -6.09 1.76 -3.07
CA VAL A 219 -5.96 2.45 -4.35
C VAL A 219 -5.84 3.95 -4.17
N SER A 220 -6.65 4.55 -3.29
CA SER A 220 -6.59 5.99 -3.02
C SER A 220 -5.28 6.40 -2.36
N LEU A 221 -4.76 5.57 -1.44
CA LEU A 221 -3.45 5.77 -0.84
C LEU A 221 -2.34 5.75 -1.90
N GLY A 222 -2.37 4.75 -2.79
CA GLY A 222 -1.41 4.66 -3.89
C GLY A 222 -1.51 5.85 -4.85
N THR A 223 -2.73 6.28 -5.19
CA THR A 223 -2.94 7.46 -6.05
C THR A 223 -2.43 8.75 -5.38
N MET A 224 -2.67 8.90 -4.07
CA MET A 224 -2.13 10.03 -3.29
C MET A 224 -0.60 10.04 -3.32
N ALA A 225 0.03 8.88 -3.16
CA ALA A 225 1.48 8.73 -3.24
C ALA A 225 2.03 9.13 -4.61
N ILE A 226 1.37 8.73 -5.71
CA ILE A 226 1.76 9.09 -7.07
C ILE A 226 1.66 10.62 -7.25
N VAL A 227 0.55 11.22 -6.87
CA VAL A 227 0.33 12.66 -7.02
C VAL A 227 1.34 13.47 -6.21
N LEU A 228 1.59 13.10 -4.96
CA LEU A 228 2.59 13.75 -4.11
C LEU A 228 4.02 13.55 -4.64
N ALA A 229 4.35 12.36 -5.14
CA ALA A 229 5.64 12.08 -5.74
C ALA A 229 5.87 12.96 -6.99
N LEU A 230 4.89 13.07 -7.86
CA LEU A 230 4.95 13.95 -9.03
C LEU A 230 5.10 15.41 -8.62
N TYR A 231 4.30 15.87 -7.65
CA TYR A 231 4.42 17.23 -7.09
C TYR A 231 5.83 17.52 -6.55
N THR A 232 6.36 16.62 -5.71
CA THR A 232 7.70 16.82 -5.13
C THR A 232 8.83 16.65 -6.13
N HIS A 233 8.59 15.92 -7.23
CA HIS A 233 9.58 15.71 -8.29
C HIS A 233 9.76 16.95 -9.16
N THR A 234 8.71 17.75 -9.36
CA THR A 234 8.79 19.01 -10.13
C THR A 234 9.77 20.02 -9.51
N GLY A 235 9.90 20.05 -8.19
CA GLY A 235 10.89 20.87 -7.48
C GLY A 235 12.35 20.38 -7.63
N THR A 236 12.61 19.34 -8.44
CA THR A 236 13.98 18.92 -8.77
C THR A 236 14.35 19.46 -10.15
N HIS A 237 15.48 20.16 -10.29
CA HIS A 237 15.97 20.63 -11.60
C HIS A 237 16.23 19.49 -12.60
N ILE A 238 16.20 18.23 -12.14
CA ILE A 238 16.36 17.04 -13.00
C ILE A 238 15.24 16.95 -14.04
N MET A 239 14.00 17.33 -13.68
CA MET A 239 12.89 17.34 -14.63
C MET A 239 13.12 18.32 -15.78
N PHE A 240 13.78 19.45 -15.52
CA PHE A 240 14.15 20.38 -16.58
C PHE A 240 15.16 19.76 -17.56
N LEU A 241 16.15 19.03 -17.06
CA LEU A 241 17.13 18.34 -17.91
C LEU A 241 16.49 17.30 -18.83
N VAL A 242 15.36 16.71 -18.41
CA VAL A 242 14.61 15.71 -19.19
C VAL A 242 13.63 16.37 -20.18
N THR A 243 12.89 17.37 -19.74
CA THR A 243 11.79 17.96 -20.53
C THR A 243 12.23 19.15 -21.36
N GLY A 244 13.23 19.90 -20.89
CA GLY A 244 13.64 21.19 -21.49
C GLY A 244 12.54 22.27 -21.48
N ASN A 245 11.42 22.03 -20.80
CA ASN A 245 10.26 22.90 -20.82
C ASN A 245 9.77 23.24 -19.41
N PRO A 246 10.12 24.40 -18.86
CA PRO A 246 9.71 24.80 -17.53
C PRO A 246 8.20 25.01 -17.39
N GLY A 247 7.49 25.36 -18.46
CA GLY A 247 6.04 25.52 -18.45
C GLY A 247 5.31 24.20 -18.16
N ILE A 248 5.78 23.09 -18.74
CA ILE A 248 5.22 21.76 -18.46
C ILE A 248 5.48 21.34 -17.01
N ILE A 249 6.67 21.64 -16.49
CA ILE A 249 7.00 21.32 -15.09
C ILE A 249 6.09 22.07 -14.13
N ARG A 250 5.89 23.36 -14.37
CA ARG A 250 5.01 24.21 -13.55
C ARG A 250 3.55 23.76 -13.63
N LEU A 251 3.09 23.39 -14.84
CA LEU A 251 1.76 22.78 -15.02
C LEU A 251 1.60 21.55 -14.12
N MET A 252 2.52 20.62 -14.23
CA MET A 252 2.46 19.36 -13.50
C MET A 252 2.44 19.61 -11.99
N GLU A 253 3.26 20.55 -11.50
CA GLU A 253 3.29 20.95 -10.10
C GLU A 253 1.89 21.39 -9.61
N HIS A 254 1.29 22.35 -10.31
CA HIS A 254 0.00 22.90 -9.92
C HIS A 254 -1.16 21.92 -10.10
N MET A 255 -1.18 21.15 -11.19
CA MET A 255 -2.21 20.13 -11.40
C MET A 255 -2.16 19.03 -10.33
N CYS A 256 -0.96 18.61 -9.92
CA CYS A 256 -0.79 17.69 -8.82
C CYS A 256 -1.32 18.27 -7.50
N LEU A 257 -1.02 19.52 -7.20
CA LEU A 257 -1.50 20.18 -5.98
C LEU A 257 -3.04 20.26 -5.93
N VAL A 258 -3.66 20.66 -7.05
CA VAL A 258 -5.13 20.76 -7.15
C VAL A 258 -5.81 19.38 -7.10
N LEU A 259 -5.18 18.34 -7.63
CA LEU A 259 -5.72 16.98 -7.66
C LEU A 259 -5.56 16.24 -6.33
N LEU A 260 -4.54 16.57 -5.54
CA LEU A 260 -4.18 15.88 -4.29
C LEU A 260 -5.34 15.68 -3.29
N PRO A 261 -6.25 16.65 -3.07
CA PRO A 261 -7.34 16.47 -2.12
C PRO A 261 -8.32 15.34 -2.47
N VAL A 262 -8.45 14.97 -3.75
CA VAL A 262 -9.39 13.91 -4.19
C VAL A 262 -8.98 12.54 -3.60
N PRO A 263 -7.78 12.00 -3.89
CA PRO A 263 -7.38 10.72 -3.34
C PRO A 263 -7.22 10.76 -1.81
N ALA A 264 -6.80 11.89 -1.23
CA ALA A 264 -6.72 12.04 0.21
C ALA A 264 -8.11 11.91 0.86
N MET A 265 -9.13 12.54 0.30
CA MET A 265 -10.50 12.47 0.80
C MET A 265 -11.11 11.08 0.62
N LEU A 266 -10.87 10.42 -0.51
CA LEU A 266 -11.33 9.05 -0.76
C LEU A 266 -10.69 8.06 0.20
N PHE A 267 -9.38 8.16 0.42
CA PHE A 267 -8.65 7.34 1.39
C PHE A 267 -9.25 7.48 2.79
N PHE A 268 -9.40 8.72 3.24
CA PHE A 268 -9.92 9.03 4.57
C PHE A 268 -11.36 8.54 4.76
N SER A 269 -12.20 8.74 3.75
CA SER A 269 -13.61 8.30 3.77
C SER A 269 -13.75 6.79 3.76
N ALA A 270 -12.87 6.08 3.04
CA ALA A 270 -12.85 4.63 3.03
C ALA A 270 -12.39 4.06 4.38
N MET A 271 -11.37 4.67 4.99
CA MET A 271 -10.85 4.28 6.29
C MET A 271 -11.89 4.43 7.42
N THR A 272 -12.69 5.52 7.38
CA THR A 272 -13.73 5.80 8.37
C THR A 272 -15.09 5.14 8.04
N GLU A 273 -15.17 4.36 6.96
CA GLU A 273 -16.40 3.73 6.46
C GLU A 273 -17.52 4.74 6.14
N ASN A 274 -17.17 6.02 5.92
CA ASN A 274 -18.10 7.13 5.69
C ASN A 274 -18.23 7.56 4.21
N LEU A 275 -17.89 6.70 3.25
CA LEU A 275 -17.91 6.99 1.81
C LEU A 275 -19.27 7.55 1.31
N ASN A 276 -20.37 7.14 1.93
CA ASN A 276 -21.72 7.55 1.53
C ASN A 276 -22.21 8.84 2.21
N SER A 277 -21.42 9.45 3.09
CA SER A 277 -21.78 10.69 3.78
C SER A 277 -22.03 11.83 2.78
N HIS A 278 -23.11 12.59 2.99
CA HIS A 278 -23.39 13.77 2.17
C HIS A 278 -22.26 14.80 2.21
N LEU A 279 -21.62 14.98 3.36
CA LEU A 279 -20.51 15.92 3.53
C LEU A 279 -19.29 15.49 2.69
N VAL A 280 -18.97 14.20 2.64
CA VAL A 280 -17.91 13.65 1.80
C VAL A 280 -18.20 13.92 0.33
N LYS A 281 -19.44 13.67 -0.12
CA LYS A 281 -19.85 13.93 -1.50
C LYS A 281 -19.74 15.40 -1.86
N ILE A 282 -20.22 16.31 -0.99
CA ILE A 282 -20.11 17.76 -1.19
C ILE A 282 -18.64 18.19 -1.31
N THR A 283 -17.77 17.69 -0.42
CA THR A 283 -16.33 18.01 -0.47
C THR A 283 -15.67 17.50 -1.75
N LEU A 284 -15.99 16.27 -2.19
CA LEU A 284 -15.48 15.73 -3.47
C LEU A 284 -15.97 16.57 -4.67
N TRP A 285 -17.22 17.00 -4.69
CA TRP A 285 -17.75 17.89 -5.74
C TRP A 285 -17.05 19.24 -5.73
N LEU A 286 -16.77 19.81 -4.55
CA LEU A 286 -16.04 21.08 -4.42
C LEU A 286 -14.63 20.97 -5.02
N VAL A 287 -13.89 19.91 -4.68
CA VAL A 287 -12.52 19.68 -5.18
C VAL A 287 -12.53 19.40 -6.69
N THR A 288 -13.45 18.55 -7.16
CA THR A 288 -13.58 18.24 -8.59
C THR A 288 -13.98 19.48 -9.37
N GLY A 289 -14.89 20.29 -8.84
CA GLY A 289 -15.29 21.56 -9.43
C GLY A 289 -14.12 22.55 -9.54
N ASN A 290 -13.27 22.64 -8.51
CA ASN A 290 -12.05 23.44 -8.55
C ASN A 290 -11.09 22.95 -9.63
N PHE A 291 -10.87 21.63 -9.75
CA PHE A 291 -10.02 21.07 -10.80
C PHE A 291 -10.55 21.41 -12.21
N ILE A 292 -11.87 21.26 -12.43
CA ILE A 292 -12.52 21.63 -13.70
C ILE A 292 -12.37 23.13 -13.96
N LEU A 293 -12.56 23.97 -12.95
CA LEU A 293 -12.38 25.42 -13.06
C LEU A 293 -10.94 25.76 -13.49
N CYS A 294 -9.95 25.14 -12.86
CA CYS A 294 -8.54 25.31 -13.24
C CYS A 294 -8.30 24.92 -14.71
N LEU A 295 -8.88 23.80 -15.17
CA LEU A 295 -8.77 23.38 -16.58
C LEU A 295 -9.44 24.35 -17.54
N ILE A 296 -10.63 24.87 -17.20
CA ILE A 296 -11.33 25.87 -18.03
C ILE A 296 -10.49 27.12 -18.14
N CYS A 297 -9.99 27.66 -17.04
CA CYS A 297 -9.17 28.86 -17.04
C CYS A 297 -7.87 28.67 -17.84
N LEU A 298 -7.28 27.47 -17.73
CA LEU A 298 -6.12 27.07 -18.51
C LEU A 298 -6.38 27.11 -20.03
N ILE A 299 -7.50 26.52 -20.47
CA ILE A 299 -7.85 26.41 -21.89
C ILE A 299 -8.27 27.75 -22.46
N THR A 300 -9.02 28.56 -21.69
CA THR A 300 -9.58 29.81 -22.14
C THR A 300 -8.65 31.02 -21.98
N GLY A 301 -7.64 30.91 -21.09
CA GLY A 301 -6.75 32.02 -20.78
C GLY A 301 -7.45 33.23 -20.12
N ILE A 302 -8.63 33.01 -19.49
CA ILE A 302 -9.41 34.10 -18.85
C ILE A 302 -8.65 34.73 -17.69
N THR A 303 -7.89 33.92 -16.96
CA THR A 303 -7.06 34.39 -15.85
C THR A 303 -5.81 33.53 -15.73
N ASP A 304 -4.77 34.13 -15.19
CA ASP A 304 -3.51 33.44 -14.94
C ASP A 304 -3.67 32.36 -13.89
N PHE A 305 -2.96 31.27 -14.07
CA PHE A 305 -3.02 30.14 -13.17
C PHE A 305 -2.58 30.51 -11.74
N HIS A 306 -1.65 31.46 -11.61
CA HIS A 306 -1.20 31.98 -10.31
C HIS A 306 -2.35 32.58 -9.49
N ASN A 307 -3.25 33.33 -10.12
CA ASN A 307 -4.40 33.92 -9.43
C ASN A 307 -5.41 32.89 -8.94
N ILE A 308 -5.58 31.77 -9.67
CA ILE A 308 -6.47 30.66 -9.27
C ILE A 308 -5.86 29.82 -8.15
N LEU A 309 -4.54 29.80 -8.03
CA LEU A 309 -3.84 29.03 -7.01
C LEU A 309 -4.27 29.43 -5.59
N ILE A 310 -4.53 30.71 -5.35
CA ILE A 310 -5.05 31.22 -4.07
C ILE A 310 -6.39 30.55 -3.72
N VAL A 311 -7.30 30.43 -4.71
CA VAL A 311 -8.58 29.74 -4.53
C VAL A 311 -8.38 28.27 -4.23
N SER A 312 -7.47 27.63 -4.95
CA SER A 312 -7.13 26.22 -4.74
C SER A 312 -6.53 25.96 -3.35
N HIS A 313 -5.65 26.84 -2.87
CA HIS A 313 -5.10 26.76 -1.50
C HIS A 313 -6.20 26.93 -0.44
N ALA A 314 -7.15 27.84 -0.64
CA ALA A 314 -8.29 28.01 0.27
C ALA A 314 -9.16 26.74 0.31
N ILE A 315 -9.42 26.12 -0.84
CA ILE A 315 -10.17 24.86 -0.92
C ILE A 315 -9.41 23.73 -0.24
N ILE A 316 -8.11 23.61 -0.45
CA ILE A 316 -7.25 22.63 0.25
C ILE A 316 -7.34 22.82 1.77
N ALA A 317 -7.27 24.05 2.25
CA ALA A 317 -7.40 24.35 3.68
C ALA A 317 -8.78 23.93 4.25
N ILE A 318 -9.86 24.15 3.49
CA ILE A 318 -11.21 23.70 3.86
C ILE A 318 -11.26 22.16 3.93
N VAL A 319 -10.70 21.47 2.95
CA VAL A 319 -10.65 20.00 2.93
C VAL A 319 -9.86 19.45 4.11
N ILE A 320 -8.71 20.04 4.42
CA ILE A 320 -7.90 19.67 5.59
C ILE A 320 -8.70 19.88 6.88
N GLY A 321 -9.35 21.03 7.05
CA GLY A 321 -10.21 21.32 8.20
C GLY A 321 -11.35 20.31 8.35
N PHE A 322 -11.98 19.94 7.23
CA PHE A 322 -13.02 18.92 7.22
C PHE A 322 -12.48 17.51 7.58
N MET A 323 -11.32 17.14 7.06
CA MET A 323 -10.68 15.86 7.42
C MET A 323 -10.34 15.81 8.92
N ILE A 324 -9.81 16.89 9.49
CA ILE A 324 -9.54 17.00 10.92
C ILE A 324 -10.84 16.88 11.73
N PHE A 325 -11.91 17.55 11.31
CA PHE A 325 -13.22 17.46 11.97
C PHE A 325 -13.76 16.03 11.97
N MET A 326 -13.79 15.37 10.82
CA MET A 326 -14.22 13.98 10.70
C MET A 326 -13.37 13.06 11.57
N PHE A 327 -12.09 13.29 11.60
CA PHE A 327 -11.15 12.52 12.39
C PHE A 327 -11.40 12.64 13.90
N VAL A 328 -11.55 13.87 14.41
CA VAL A 328 -11.85 14.13 15.84
C VAL A 328 -13.21 13.53 16.22
N ARG A 329 -14.17 13.56 15.31
CA ARG A 329 -15.48 12.93 15.48
C ARG A 329 -15.36 11.42 15.66
N GLU A 330 -14.62 10.74 14.76
CA GLU A 330 -14.44 9.29 14.83
C GLU A 330 -13.69 8.84 16.09
N MET A 331 -12.65 9.57 16.51
CA MET A 331 -11.94 9.28 17.76
C MET A 331 -12.84 9.34 19.01
N LYS A 332 -13.89 10.18 18.98
CA LYS A 332 -14.84 10.30 20.11
C LYS A 332 -15.87 9.17 20.13
N LEU A 333 -16.16 8.57 18.97
CA LEU A 333 -17.22 7.57 18.82
C LEU A 333 -16.73 6.14 19.10
N ASP A 334 -15.47 5.84 18.86
CA ASP A 334 -14.94 4.46 18.92
C ASP A 334 -13.64 4.36 19.73
N LYS A 335 -13.79 4.05 21.03
CA LYS A 335 -12.65 3.90 21.96
C LYS A 335 -11.86 2.60 21.74
N GLU A 336 -12.44 1.58 21.12
CA GLU A 336 -11.76 0.29 20.92
C GLU A 336 -10.83 0.27 19.69
N ARG A 337 -11.05 1.17 18.71
CA ARG A 337 -10.21 1.32 17.52
C ARG A 337 -8.99 2.24 17.72
N ASP A 338 -8.65 2.57 18.98
CA ASP A 338 -7.71 3.64 19.38
C ASP A 338 -6.34 3.57 18.67
N ASN A 339 -5.72 2.39 18.55
CA ASN A 339 -4.38 2.28 17.97
C ASN A 339 -4.33 2.55 16.45
N ARG A 340 -5.34 2.12 15.69
CA ARG A 340 -5.43 2.33 14.24
C ARG A 340 -5.45 3.82 13.90
N TYR A 341 -6.30 4.57 14.58
CA TYR A 341 -6.46 6.00 14.36
C TYR A 341 -5.22 6.82 14.81
N ARG A 342 -4.51 6.40 15.84
CA ARG A 342 -3.30 7.08 16.32
C ARG A 342 -2.20 7.15 15.26
N TYR A 343 -1.90 6.04 14.61
CA TYR A 343 -0.91 6.02 13.52
C TYR A 343 -1.32 6.95 12.38
N MET A 344 -2.59 6.96 12.01
CA MET A 344 -3.11 7.81 10.94
C MET A 344 -3.11 9.29 11.32
N VAL A 345 -3.51 9.65 12.55
CA VAL A 345 -3.39 11.04 13.05
C VAL A 345 -1.98 11.53 12.91
N PHE A 346 -1.04 10.74 13.39
CA PHE A 346 0.36 11.12 13.38
C PHE A 346 0.84 11.27 11.92
N ALA A 347 0.57 10.32 11.04
CA ALA A 347 0.98 10.34 9.65
C ALA A 347 0.42 11.57 8.89
N PHE A 348 -0.89 11.79 8.95
CA PHE A 348 -1.51 12.97 8.33
C PHE A 348 -1.12 14.27 9.01
N GLY A 349 -0.97 14.28 10.33
CA GLY A 349 -0.49 15.44 11.08
C GLY A 349 0.88 15.89 10.60
N VAL A 350 1.81 14.97 10.43
CA VAL A 350 3.15 15.27 9.86
C VAL A 350 3.03 15.80 8.44
N LEU A 351 2.25 15.13 7.57
CA LEU A 351 2.09 15.53 6.18
C LEU A 351 1.46 16.91 6.04
N PHE A 352 0.41 17.22 6.82
CA PHE A 352 -0.24 18.53 6.80
C PHE A 352 0.65 19.62 7.37
N THR A 353 1.39 19.35 8.44
CA THR A 353 2.32 20.32 9.02
C THR A 353 3.42 20.66 8.04
N THR A 354 4.03 19.66 7.39
CA THR A 354 5.10 19.90 6.42
C THR A 354 4.58 20.55 5.14
N GLY A 355 3.39 20.20 4.66
CA GLY A 355 2.74 20.88 3.54
C GLY A 355 2.40 22.33 3.86
N THR A 356 1.92 22.63 5.07
CA THR A 356 1.65 24.00 5.52
C THR A 356 2.94 24.82 5.61
N ILE A 357 4.04 24.22 6.08
CA ILE A 357 5.35 24.88 6.11
C ILE A 357 5.77 25.27 4.69
N ASP A 358 5.64 24.40 3.69
CA ASP A 358 6.00 24.69 2.31
C ASP A 358 5.07 25.75 1.69
N ILE A 359 3.77 25.74 1.99
CA ILE A 359 2.84 26.80 1.56
C ILE A 359 3.24 28.15 2.17
N ILE A 360 3.56 28.21 3.45
CA ILE A 360 4.02 29.44 4.11
C ILE A 360 5.32 29.92 3.45
N ARG A 361 6.26 29.02 3.22
CA ARG A 361 7.53 29.33 2.55
C ARG A 361 7.31 29.91 1.15
N TYR A 362 6.34 29.37 0.40
CA TYR A 362 5.99 29.88 -0.94
C TYR A 362 5.59 31.36 -0.96
N TYR A 363 4.93 31.85 0.10
CA TYR A 363 4.49 33.24 0.21
C TYR A 363 5.50 34.15 0.93
N LEU A 364 6.58 33.59 1.49
CA LEU A 364 7.62 34.38 2.19
C LEU A 364 8.77 34.68 1.22
N PRO A 365 9.24 35.93 1.14
CA PRO A 365 10.39 36.28 0.33
C PRO A 365 11.66 35.54 0.78
N GLY A 366 12.50 35.11 -0.16
CA GLY A 366 13.80 34.50 0.08
C GLY A 366 13.87 32.97 0.22
N TRP A 367 12.77 32.27 0.05
CA TRP A 367 12.70 30.83 0.28
C TRP A 367 12.39 30.01 -0.98
N GLU A 368 12.72 30.52 -2.16
CA GLU A 368 12.21 30.03 -3.45
C GLU A 368 12.90 28.77 -4.02
N GLU A 369 14.07 28.37 -3.50
CA GLU A 369 14.86 27.32 -4.15
C GLU A 369 14.22 25.92 -4.12
N ASP A 370 13.35 25.63 -3.15
CA ASP A 370 12.72 24.31 -3.01
C ASP A 370 11.35 24.39 -2.32
N THR A 371 10.32 24.60 -3.11
CA THR A 371 8.93 24.78 -2.64
C THR A 371 8.33 23.54 -2.00
N ALA A 372 8.96 22.36 -2.09
CA ALA A 372 8.45 21.10 -1.58
C ALA A 372 9.42 20.37 -0.62
N ALA A 373 10.39 21.08 -0.05
CA ALA A 373 11.43 20.48 0.78
C ALA A 373 10.88 19.80 2.05
N ALA A 374 10.01 20.50 2.79
CA ALA A 374 9.40 19.97 4.00
C ALA A 374 8.40 18.84 3.66
N THR A 375 7.62 19.01 2.60
CA THR A 375 6.65 18.00 2.12
C THR A 375 7.34 16.67 1.76
N ARG A 376 8.54 16.67 1.16
CA ARG A 376 9.29 15.44 0.86
C ARG A 376 9.65 14.68 2.14
N ILE A 377 10.10 15.38 3.16
CA ILE A 377 10.40 14.78 4.46
C ILE A 377 9.12 14.22 5.09
N GLY A 378 8.06 15.04 5.11
CA GLY A 378 6.76 14.64 5.62
C GLY A 378 6.19 13.41 4.90
N LEU A 379 6.33 13.35 3.59
CA LEU A 379 5.90 12.22 2.76
C LEU A 379 6.67 10.94 3.11
N THR A 380 7.98 11.04 3.30
CA THR A 380 8.81 9.90 3.71
C THR A 380 8.37 9.35 5.08
N VAL A 381 8.17 10.23 6.06
CA VAL A 381 7.68 9.85 7.40
C VAL A 381 6.26 9.26 7.30
N PHE A 382 5.39 9.86 6.51
CA PHE A 382 4.03 9.38 6.26
C PHE A 382 4.04 7.93 5.75
N PHE A 383 4.85 7.60 4.75
CA PHE A 383 4.94 6.24 4.24
C PHE A 383 5.53 5.25 5.23
N ILE A 384 6.54 5.65 6.02
CA ILE A 384 7.09 4.78 7.06
C ILE A 384 6.01 4.43 8.08
N VAL A 385 5.25 5.42 8.55
CA VAL A 385 4.16 5.20 9.52
C VAL A 385 3.06 4.31 8.94
N LEU A 386 2.69 4.52 7.66
CA LEU A 386 1.71 3.68 6.99
C LEU A 386 2.20 2.25 6.80
N LEU A 387 3.47 2.05 6.49
CA LEU A 387 4.05 0.71 6.37
C LEU A 387 4.00 -0.03 7.72
N ILE A 388 4.34 0.65 8.82
CA ILE A 388 4.22 0.11 10.17
C ILE A 388 2.75 -0.25 10.45
N TYR A 389 1.82 0.66 10.14
CA TYR A 389 0.38 0.44 10.31
C TYR A 389 -0.13 -0.78 9.53
N GLU A 390 0.17 -0.87 8.24
CA GLU A 390 -0.27 -2.00 7.41
C GLU A 390 0.32 -3.32 7.89
N THR A 391 1.59 -3.32 8.29
CA THR A 391 2.25 -4.51 8.81
C THR A 391 1.60 -4.99 10.12
N THR A 392 1.35 -4.08 11.06
CA THR A 392 0.70 -4.41 12.34
C THR A 392 -0.75 -4.88 12.13
N SER A 393 -1.49 -4.23 11.25
CA SER A 393 -2.87 -4.61 10.89
C SER A 393 -2.94 -6.00 10.26
N LEU A 394 -1.98 -6.35 9.41
CA LEU A 394 -1.89 -7.69 8.81
C LEU A 394 -1.59 -8.77 9.86
N ILE A 395 -0.66 -8.51 10.77
CA ILE A 395 -0.31 -9.45 11.86
C ILE A 395 -1.54 -9.71 12.74
N GLU A 396 -2.26 -8.65 13.16
CA GLU A 396 -3.46 -8.80 13.96
C GLU A 396 -4.59 -9.56 13.24
N THR A 397 -4.81 -9.26 11.96
CA THR A 397 -5.83 -9.93 11.16
C THR A 397 -5.53 -11.41 11.00
N ASN A 398 -4.27 -11.76 10.74
CA ASN A 398 -3.85 -13.16 10.62
C ASN A 398 -3.95 -13.90 11.95
N LYS A 399 -3.59 -13.23 13.05
CA LYS A 399 -3.72 -13.82 14.40
C LYS A 399 -5.20 -14.13 14.72
N ARG A 400 -6.11 -13.19 14.48
CA ARG A 400 -7.56 -13.40 14.69
C ARG A 400 -8.13 -14.52 13.81
N SER A 401 -7.69 -14.60 12.54
CA SER A 401 -8.10 -15.69 11.65
C SER A 401 -7.63 -17.03 12.17
N LEU A 402 -6.38 -17.12 12.61
CA LEU A 402 -5.82 -18.35 13.16
C LEU A 402 -6.54 -18.78 14.47
N GLU A 403 -6.80 -17.81 15.37
CA GLU A 403 -7.56 -18.06 16.60
C GLU A 403 -8.98 -18.56 16.29
N SER A 404 -9.65 -17.96 15.31
CA SER A 404 -10.98 -18.38 14.85
C SER A 404 -10.96 -19.80 14.27
N ASP A 405 -9.95 -20.12 13.46
CA ASP A 405 -9.79 -21.47 12.88
C ASP A 405 -9.51 -22.52 13.95
N ILE A 406 -8.69 -22.19 14.95
CA ILE A 406 -8.42 -23.07 16.09
C ILE A 406 -9.71 -23.28 16.90
N GLN A 407 -10.45 -22.22 17.22
CA GLN A 407 -11.72 -22.33 17.95
C GLN A 407 -12.74 -23.14 17.16
N ALA A 408 -12.84 -22.94 15.84
CA ALA A 408 -13.72 -23.73 14.99
C ALA A 408 -13.34 -25.22 14.96
N ARG A 409 -12.05 -25.55 14.96
CA ARG A 409 -11.57 -26.93 15.06
C ARG A 409 -11.88 -27.56 16.44
N LEU A 410 -11.59 -26.81 17.51
CA LEU A 410 -11.88 -27.26 18.87
C LEU A 410 -13.39 -27.47 19.09
N ALA A 411 -14.22 -26.63 18.50
CA ALA A 411 -15.67 -26.74 18.57
C ALA A 411 -16.23 -27.96 17.82
N ARG A 412 -15.45 -28.62 16.94
CA ARG A 412 -15.86 -29.79 16.12
C ARG A 412 -15.33 -31.13 16.62
N VAL A 413 -14.52 -31.13 17.64
CA VAL A 413 -13.91 -32.37 18.19
C VAL A 413 -14.53 -32.70 19.54
N ASP A 414 -14.78 -33.96 19.80
CA ASP A 414 -15.19 -34.45 21.11
C ASP A 414 -13.98 -34.51 22.06
N GLY A 415 -14.09 -33.83 23.19
CA GLY A 415 -12.96 -33.69 24.14
C GLY A 415 -12.53 -34.96 24.84
N LEU A 416 -13.38 -35.99 24.91
CA LEU A 416 -13.07 -37.27 25.55
C LEU A 416 -12.42 -38.26 24.57
N THR A 417 -12.96 -38.34 23.35
CA THR A 417 -12.60 -39.38 22.38
C THR A 417 -11.66 -38.91 21.27
N GLY A 418 -11.59 -37.60 21.04
CA GLY A 418 -10.84 -37.03 19.92
C GLY A 418 -11.45 -37.32 18.53
N LEU A 419 -12.64 -37.95 18.46
CA LEU A 419 -13.43 -38.06 17.24
C LEU A 419 -14.12 -36.69 16.92
N SER A 420 -14.68 -36.59 15.74
CA SER A 420 -15.56 -35.45 15.43
C SER A 420 -16.83 -35.54 16.31
N ASN A 421 -17.33 -34.37 16.74
CA ASN A 421 -18.51 -34.33 17.59
C ASN A 421 -19.80 -34.19 16.79
N ARG A 422 -20.94 -34.06 17.48
CA ARG A 422 -22.26 -33.92 16.88
C ARG A 422 -22.40 -32.69 15.96
N LEU A 423 -21.72 -31.58 16.29
CA LEU A 423 -21.75 -30.38 15.42
C LEU A 423 -21.09 -30.69 14.06
N ALA A 424 -19.94 -31.36 14.08
CA ALA A 424 -19.27 -31.78 12.86
C ALA A 424 -20.09 -32.79 12.05
N PHE A 425 -20.84 -33.68 12.72
CA PHE A 425 -21.76 -34.61 12.08
C PHE A 425 -22.88 -33.86 11.34
N ASN A 426 -23.56 -32.94 12.00
CA ASN A 426 -24.64 -32.15 11.40
C ASN A 426 -24.14 -31.35 10.20
N GLU A 427 -22.94 -30.73 10.26
CA GLU A 427 -22.32 -30.03 9.13
C GLU A 427 -22.03 -30.98 7.94
N CYS A 428 -21.62 -32.21 8.22
CA CYS A 428 -21.40 -33.22 7.19
C CYS A 428 -22.70 -33.65 6.53
N GLU A 429 -23.78 -33.82 7.31
CA GLU A 429 -25.12 -34.07 6.80
C GLU A 429 -25.63 -32.96 5.87
N ASP A 430 -25.47 -31.69 6.26
CA ASP A 430 -25.83 -30.53 5.44
C ASP A 430 -25.11 -30.53 4.10
N VAL A 431 -23.82 -30.89 4.08
CA VAL A 431 -23.03 -31.01 2.84
C VAL A 431 -23.55 -32.14 1.94
N LEU A 432 -23.89 -33.30 2.55
CA LEU A 432 -24.44 -34.44 1.80
C LEU A 432 -25.81 -34.16 1.21
N GLN A 433 -26.66 -33.41 1.95
CA GLN A 433 -28.00 -33.04 1.46
C GLN A 433 -27.98 -32.00 0.35
N ASN A 434 -27.07 -31.00 0.44
CA ASN A 434 -27.07 -29.84 -0.47
C ASN A 434 -26.13 -29.96 -1.66
N GLY A 435 -25.13 -30.86 -1.62
CA GLY A 435 -24.05 -30.87 -2.62
C GLY A 435 -23.70 -32.24 -3.20
N GLY A 436 -24.21 -33.31 -2.63
CA GLY A 436 -23.70 -34.63 -2.94
C GLY A 436 -24.69 -35.52 -3.67
N SER A 437 -24.52 -35.72 -4.94
CA SER A 437 -25.18 -36.79 -5.71
C SER A 437 -24.48 -38.16 -5.51
N GLY A 438 -23.68 -38.33 -4.47
CA GLY A 438 -22.89 -39.53 -4.23
C GLY A 438 -23.53 -40.54 -3.26
N LYS A 439 -23.35 -41.82 -3.54
CA LYS A 439 -23.73 -42.92 -2.64
C LYS A 439 -22.84 -42.86 -1.40
N CYS A 440 -23.46 -42.97 -0.21
CA CYS A 440 -22.73 -43.13 1.06
C CYS A 440 -23.43 -44.13 1.97
N ILE A 441 -22.66 -44.68 2.93
CA ILE A 441 -23.18 -45.51 4.00
C ILE A 441 -23.09 -44.76 5.32
N LEU A 442 -24.22 -44.71 6.05
CA LEU A 442 -24.30 -44.28 7.44
C LEU A 442 -24.25 -45.50 8.33
N VAL A 443 -23.39 -45.48 9.32
CA VAL A 443 -23.24 -46.58 10.32
C VAL A 443 -23.50 -45.98 11.71
N GLN A 444 -24.50 -46.47 12.40
CA GLN A 444 -24.81 -46.12 13.79
C GLN A 444 -24.17 -47.16 14.72
N PHE A 445 -23.60 -46.70 15.84
CA PHE A 445 -23.02 -47.52 16.88
C PHE A 445 -23.54 -47.09 18.26
N ASP A 446 -23.64 -48.04 19.21
CA ASP A 446 -24.05 -47.78 20.58
C ASP A 446 -23.21 -48.64 21.53
N VAL A 447 -22.73 -48.09 22.64
CA VAL A 447 -21.95 -48.86 23.63
C VAL A 447 -22.89 -49.51 24.63
N ASN A 448 -22.98 -50.84 24.56
CA ASN A 448 -23.82 -51.63 25.47
C ASN A 448 -23.36 -51.57 26.93
N ASP A 449 -24.33 -51.63 27.83
CA ASP A 449 -24.12 -51.76 29.27
C ASP A 449 -23.32 -50.61 29.93
N LEU A 450 -23.12 -49.44 29.24
CA LEU A 450 -22.35 -48.30 29.76
C LEU A 450 -22.89 -47.81 31.11
N LYS A 451 -24.22 -47.72 31.27
CA LYS A 451 -24.84 -47.35 32.55
C LYS A 451 -24.47 -48.33 33.65
N LYS A 452 -24.48 -49.65 33.39
CA LYS A 452 -24.12 -50.68 34.35
C LYS A 452 -22.63 -50.59 34.74
N VAL A 453 -21.74 -50.29 33.78
CA VAL A 453 -20.32 -50.02 34.05
C VAL A 453 -20.17 -48.82 34.95
N ASN A 454 -20.85 -47.70 34.64
CA ASN A 454 -20.81 -46.49 35.45
C ASN A 454 -21.29 -46.72 36.89
N ASP A 455 -22.41 -47.45 37.04
CA ASP A 455 -23.04 -47.71 38.34
C ASP A 455 -22.20 -48.69 39.20
N GLN A 456 -21.47 -49.63 38.59
CA GLN A 456 -20.68 -50.66 39.30
C GLN A 456 -19.21 -50.27 39.46
N GLN A 457 -18.58 -49.61 38.51
CA GLN A 457 -17.14 -49.36 38.43
C GLN A 457 -16.79 -47.86 38.41
N GLY A 458 -17.81 -47.01 38.38
CA GLY A 458 -17.64 -45.55 38.37
C GLY A 458 -17.43 -44.93 37.00
N HIS A 459 -17.62 -43.60 36.90
CA HIS A 459 -17.58 -42.86 35.64
C HIS A 459 -16.23 -42.92 34.93
N LEU A 460 -15.12 -43.05 35.64
CA LEU A 460 -13.79 -43.18 35.01
C LEU A 460 -13.66 -44.44 34.17
N GLU A 461 -14.30 -45.55 34.61
CA GLU A 461 -14.30 -46.77 33.81
C GLU A 461 -15.26 -46.65 32.62
N GLY A 462 -16.38 -45.97 32.81
CA GLY A 462 -17.27 -45.63 31.68
C GLY A 462 -16.58 -44.78 30.62
N ASP A 463 -15.79 -43.78 31.02
CA ASP A 463 -15.01 -42.95 30.09
C ASP A 463 -13.97 -43.81 29.33
N ARG A 464 -13.30 -44.77 30.00
CA ARG A 464 -12.39 -45.72 29.33
C ARG A 464 -13.11 -46.57 28.29
N ARG A 465 -14.35 -46.96 28.54
CA ARG A 465 -15.18 -47.70 27.58
C ARG A 465 -15.54 -46.89 26.36
N ILE A 466 -15.88 -45.65 26.59
CA ILE A 466 -16.19 -44.68 25.51
C ILE A 466 -14.94 -44.47 24.66
N ILE A 467 -13.77 -44.32 25.28
CA ILE A 467 -12.49 -44.17 24.57
C ILE A 467 -12.17 -45.44 23.77
N ALA A 468 -12.32 -46.62 24.38
CA ALA A 468 -12.10 -47.90 23.69
C ALA A 468 -13.04 -48.10 22.49
N ALA A 469 -14.31 -47.68 22.61
CA ALA A 469 -15.26 -47.69 21.50
C ALA A 469 -14.84 -46.75 20.37
N ALA A 470 -14.43 -45.54 20.72
CA ALA A 470 -13.93 -44.55 19.75
C ALA A 470 -12.69 -45.06 19.01
N ASP A 471 -11.75 -45.68 19.75
CA ASP A 471 -10.53 -46.25 19.16
C ASP A 471 -10.86 -47.42 18.22
N ALA A 472 -11.78 -48.30 18.61
CA ALA A 472 -12.26 -49.38 17.76
C ALA A 472 -12.82 -48.82 16.42
N ILE A 473 -13.73 -47.84 16.49
CA ILE A 473 -14.33 -47.23 15.31
C ILE A 473 -13.27 -46.50 14.44
N LYS A 474 -12.38 -45.76 15.06
CA LYS A 474 -11.33 -45.01 14.37
C LYS A 474 -10.31 -45.91 13.66
N GLN A 475 -9.86 -47.01 14.34
CA GLN A 475 -8.84 -47.89 13.80
C GLN A 475 -9.38 -48.90 12.77
N THR A 476 -10.68 -49.05 12.69
CA THR A 476 -11.31 -49.94 11.71
C THR A 476 -11.98 -49.15 10.59
N PHE A 477 -13.05 -48.43 10.86
CA PHE A 477 -13.75 -47.62 9.86
C PHE A 477 -12.94 -46.40 9.40
N GLY A 478 -12.29 -45.69 10.33
CA GLY A 478 -11.52 -44.49 10.03
C GLY A 478 -10.29 -44.69 9.15
N THR A 479 -9.86 -45.94 8.90
CA THR A 479 -8.74 -46.26 8.00
C THR A 479 -9.12 -46.23 6.52
N PHE A 480 -10.40 -46.33 6.19
CA PHE A 480 -10.88 -46.26 4.79
C PHE A 480 -10.99 -44.82 4.31
N ALA A 481 -10.48 -44.59 3.11
CA ALA A 481 -10.53 -43.25 2.50
C ALA A 481 -11.99 -42.80 2.29
N GLY A 482 -12.29 -41.54 2.61
CA GLY A 482 -13.65 -41.03 2.51
C GLY A 482 -14.57 -41.42 3.67
N THR A 483 -13.99 -41.83 4.81
CA THR A 483 -14.73 -42.17 6.04
C THR A 483 -14.51 -41.08 7.10
N TRP A 484 -15.58 -40.66 7.73
CA TRP A 484 -15.59 -39.78 8.90
C TRP A 484 -16.26 -40.46 10.06
N CYS A 485 -15.66 -40.38 11.26
CA CYS A 485 -16.17 -40.96 12.47
C CYS A 485 -16.53 -39.87 13.47
N PHE A 486 -17.69 -40.02 14.11
CA PHE A 486 -18.28 -39.04 14.99
C PHE A 486 -18.73 -39.67 16.30
N ARG A 487 -18.68 -38.86 17.39
CA ARG A 487 -19.43 -39.16 18.62
C ARG A 487 -20.64 -38.21 18.66
N THR A 488 -21.85 -38.73 18.54
CA THR A 488 -23.11 -37.98 18.42
C THR A 488 -23.85 -37.87 19.74
N GLY A 489 -23.59 -38.76 20.70
CA GLY A 489 -24.21 -38.79 22.01
C GLY A 489 -23.27 -39.28 23.11
N GLY A 490 -23.79 -39.61 24.27
CA GLY A 490 -23.01 -40.13 25.40
C GLY A 490 -22.31 -41.44 25.07
N ASP A 491 -23.06 -42.42 24.58
CA ASP A 491 -22.69 -43.78 24.20
C ASP A 491 -22.92 -44.04 22.69
N GLU A 492 -23.35 -43.03 21.92
CA GLU A 492 -23.69 -43.13 20.52
C GLU A 492 -22.58 -42.59 19.63
N PHE A 493 -22.29 -43.34 18.55
CA PHE A 493 -21.30 -42.98 17.54
C PHE A 493 -21.88 -43.17 16.14
N MET A 494 -21.35 -42.44 15.20
CA MET A 494 -21.69 -42.51 13.78
C MET A 494 -20.42 -42.62 12.93
N ALA A 495 -20.52 -43.34 11.81
CA ALA A 495 -19.57 -43.23 10.73
C ALA A 495 -20.30 -42.95 9.42
N ILE A 496 -19.71 -42.08 8.60
CA ILE A 496 -20.14 -41.82 7.23
C ILE A 496 -19.04 -42.27 6.28
N MET A 497 -19.34 -43.22 5.42
CA MET A 497 -18.41 -43.74 4.42
C MET A 497 -18.87 -43.35 3.02
N THR A 498 -17.97 -42.77 2.23
CA THR A 498 -18.22 -42.41 0.83
C THR A 498 -17.19 -43.06 -0.09
N GLY A 499 -17.60 -43.48 -1.27
CA GLY A 499 -16.70 -44.12 -2.22
C GLY A 499 -17.44 -44.90 -3.32
N THR A 500 -16.72 -45.40 -4.31
CA THR A 500 -17.28 -46.19 -5.40
C THR A 500 -17.62 -47.63 -4.99
N ASP A 501 -16.81 -48.20 -4.10
CA ASP A 501 -16.96 -49.58 -3.59
C ASP A 501 -17.31 -49.63 -2.08
N VAL A 502 -18.06 -48.64 -1.63
CA VAL A 502 -18.30 -48.38 -0.20
C VAL A 502 -18.94 -49.54 0.54
N GLU A 503 -19.76 -50.38 -0.12
CA GLU A 503 -20.36 -51.57 0.48
C GLU A 503 -19.32 -52.65 0.83
N LYS A 504 -18.36 -52.91 -0.08
CA LYS A 504 -17.26 -53.85 0.17
C LYS A 504 -16.30 -53.33 1.22
N GLU A 505 -16.10 -52.01 1.28
CA GLU A 505 -15.28 -51.40 2.32
C GLU A 505 -15.97 -51.49 3.68
N TYR A 506 -17.29 -51.32 3.72
CA TYR A 506 -18.07 -51.52 4.94
C TYR A 506 -17.96 -52.95 5.45
N ASP A 507 -18.13 -53.99 4.59
CA ASP A 507 -18.02 -55.40 5.00
C ASP A 507 -16.66 -55.69 5.65
N LYS A 508 -15.58 -55.17 5.04
CA LYS A 508 -14.22 -55.30 5.60
C LYS A 508 -14.06 -54.54 6.92
N ALA A 509 -14.63 -53.35 7.01
CA ALA A 509 -14.56 -52.51 8.21
C ALA A 509 -15.27 -53.23 9.40
N VAL A 510 -16.43 -53.84 9.16
CA VAL A 510 -17.17 -54.62 10.16
C VAL A 510 -16.38 -55.82 10.62
N GLU A 511 -15.77 -56.60 9.71
CA GLU A 511 -14.93 -57.75 10.08
C GLU A 511 -13.75 -57.31 10.95
N LEU A 512 -13.06 -56.23 10.58
CA LEU A 512 -11.98 -55.66 11.40
C LEU A 512 -12.48 -55.17 12.75
N PHE A 513 -13.67 -54.57 12.78
CA PHE A 513 -14.26 -54.03 13.99
C PHE A 513 -14.67 -55.11 14.98
N GLU A 514 -15.32 -56.18 14.52
CA GLU A 514 -15.67 -57.34 15.37
C GLU A 514 -14.40 -57.99 15.94
N LYS A 515 -13.39 -58.18 15.09
CA LYS A 515 -12.09 -58.69 15.53
C LYS A 515 -11.42 -57.80 16.58
N TYR A 516 -11.46 -56.46 16.37
CA TYR A 516 -10.88 -55.52 17.34
C TYR A 516 -11.54 -55.59 18.70
N ILE A 517 -12.87 -55.75 18.75
CA ILE A 517 -13.62 -55.90 20.00
C ILE A 517 -13.28 -57.21 20.69
N ASP A 518 -13.16 -58.32 19.94
CA ASP A 518 -12.79 -59.61 20.49
C ASP A 518 -11.36 -59.57 21.06
N ASP A 519 -10.40 -59.04 20.30
CA ASP A 519 -9.01 -58.86 20.75
C ASP A 519 -8.93 -57.97 22.01
N TYR A 520 -9.73 -56.90 22.08
CA TYR A 520 -9.81 -56.02 23.26
C TYR A 520 -10.32 -56.80 24.49
N ASN A 521 -11.40 -57.55 24.33
CA ASN A 521 -11.98 -58.35 25.42
C ASN A 521 -11.06 -59.48 25.92
N ASP A 522 -10.31 -60.14 25.02
CA ASP A 522 -9.36 -61.19 25.35
C ASP A 522 -8.12 -60.66 26.08
N ASN A 523 -7.65 -59.48 25.71
CA ASN A 523 -6.47 -58.82 26.28
C ASN A 523 -6.76 -58.18 27.64
N GLU A 524 -7.79 -57.34 27.69
CA GLU A 524 -8.12 -56.54 28.88
C GLU A 524 -8.96 -57.34 29.92
N LYS A 525 -9.65 -58.39 29.49
CA LYS A 525 -10.50 -59.27 30.32
C LYS A 525 -11.42 -58.52 31.29
N PRO A 526 -12.19 -57.55 30.78
CA PRO A 526 -13.02 -56.72 31.62
C PRO A 526 -14.17 -57.50 32.24
N GLU A 527 -14.58 -57.21 33.49
CA GLU A 527 -15.73 -57.84 34.15
C GLU A 527 -17.02 -57.80 33.30
N ILE A 528 -17.26 -56.69 32.62
CA ILE A 528 -18.35 -56.55 31.65
C ILE A 528 -17.68 -56.41 30.27
N PRO A 529 -17.80 -57.40 29.38
CA PRO A 529 -17.17 -57.38 28.07
C PRO A 529 -17.63 -56.17 27.25
N LEU A 530 -16.70 -55.51 26.52
CA LEU A 530 -17.01 -54.44 25.57
C LEU A 530 -17.90 -55.02 24.46
N SER A 531 -19.02 -54.36 24.21
CA SER A 531 -19.98 -54.79 23.20
C SER A 531 -20.56 -53.54 22.54
N ILE A 532 -20.39 -53.43 21.21
CA ILE A 532 -20.77 -52.27 20.44
C ILE A 532 -21.58 -52.73 19.22
N PRO A 533 -22.92 -52.88 19.33
CA PRO A 533 -23.75 -53.17 18.17
C PRO A 533 -23.66 -52.04 17.16
N CYS A 534 -23.63 -52.41 15.88
CA CYS A 534 -23.67 -51.44 14.78
C CYS A 534 -24.76 -51.80 13.76
N GLY A 535 -25.34 -50.76 13.17
CA GLY A 535 -26.32 -50.86 12.09
C GLY A 535 -25.98 -49.92 10.97
N MET A 536 -26.19 -50.33 9.72
CA MET A 536 -25.88 -49.49 8.56
C MET A 536 -27.07 -49.28 7.67
N ALA A 537 -27.11 -48.13 6.97
CA ALA A 537 -28.02 -47.86 5.88
C ALA A 537 -27.33 -47.11 4.75
N VAL A 538 -27.80 -47.37 3.53
CA VAL A 538 -27.26 -46.75 2.31
C VAL A 538 -28.08 -45.55 1.93
N TYR A 539 -27.40 -44.41 1.73
CA TYR A 539 -27.94 -43.19 1.14
C TYR A 539 -27.51 -43.10 -0.32
N GLU A 540 -28.44 -43.02 -1.26
CA GLU A 540 -28.13 -43.04 -2.71
C GLU A 540 -28.11 -41.66 -3.37
N GLY A 541 -28.46 -40.58 -2.64
CA GLY A 541 -28.55 -39.25 -3.22
C GLY A 541 -29.68 -39.09 -4.28
N GLY A 542 -30.17 -37.89 -4.48
CA GLY A 542 -30.89 -37.51 -5.71
C GLY A 542 -32.24 -38.15 -6.02
N GLY A 543 -32.95 -38.82 -5.09
CA GLY A 543 -34.30 -39.31 -5.37
C GLY A 543 -34.75 -40.57 -4.63
N GLY A 544 -33.91 -41.07 -3.75
CA GLY A 544 -34.22 -42.18 -2.86
C GLY A 544 -34.73 -41.71 -1.49
N MET A 545 -34.41 -42.49 -0.45
CA MET A 545 -34.71 -42.17 0.94
C MET A 545 -33.98 -40.91 1.36
N SER A 546 -34.63 -40.03 2.14
CA SER A 546 -33.94 -38.84 2.69
C SER A 546 -32.83 -39.24 3.66
N LEU A 547 -31.83 -38.37 3.85
CA LEU A 547 -30.70 -38.68 4.76
C LEU A 547 -31.20 -38.96 6.18
N ALA A 548 -32.16 -38.21 6.69
CA ALA A 548 -32.80 -38.46 8.00
C ALA A 548 -33.54 -39.80 8.09
N MET A 549 -34.15 -40.28 7.00
CA MET A 549 -34.75 -41.62 6.96
C MET A 549 -33.67 -42.69 6.90
N THR A 550 -32.54 -42.46 6.24
CA THR A 550 -31.40 -43.35 6.18
C THR A 550 -30.75 -43.49 7.56
N GLU A 551 -30.59 -42.39 8.28
CA GLU A 551 -30.09 -42.39 9.66
C GLU A 551 -30.99 -43.23 10.57
N ARG A 552 -32.31 -42.98 10.50
CA ARG A 552 -33.28 -43.79 11.28
C ARG A 552 -33.23 -45.28 10.94
N LEU A 553 -33.03 -45.64 9.68
CA LEU A 553 -32.91 -47.03 9.26
C LEU A 553 -31.62 -47.66 9.81
N ALA A 554 -30.51 -46.91 9.85
CA ALA A 554 -29.26 -47.39 10.47
C ALA A 554 -29.46 -47.62 11.96
N ASP A 555 -30.15 -46.73 12.68
CA ASP A 555 -30.48 -46.84 14.08
C ASP A 555 -31.40 -48.06 14.37
N ASP A 556 -32.49 -48.26 13.59
CA ASP A 556 -33.37 -49.42 13.70
C ASP A 556 -32.61 -50.74 13.55
N ARG A 557 -31.67 -50.83 12.63
CA ARG A 557 -30.82 -52.01 12.41
C ARG A 557 -29.82 -52.22 13.55
N MET A 558 -29.21 -51.17 14.07
CA MET A 558 -28.35 -51.23 15.23
C MET A 558 -29.12 -51.72 16.45
N TYR A 559 -30.33 -51.24 16.68
CA TYR A 559 -31.19 -51.65 17.77
C TYR A 559 -31.61 -53.12 17.66
N ALA A 560 -31.90 -53.61 16.45
CA ALA A 560 -32.18 -55.04 16.20
C ALA A 560 -30.96 -55.93 16.60
N LYS A 561 -29.74 -55.52 16.19
CA LYS A 561 -28.50 -56.26 16.56
C LYS A 561 -28.25 -56.17 18.07
N LYS A 562 -28.55 -55.04 18.72
CA LYS A 562 -28.47 -54.87 20.17
C LYS A 562 -29.37 -55.85 20.92
N THR A 563 -30.60 -56.08 20.44
CA THR A 563 -31.57 -57.00 20.99
C THR A 563 -31.12 -58.45 20.84
N GLU A 564 -30.65 -58.85 19.66
CA GLU A 564 -30.10 -60.18 19.37
C GLU A 564 -28.92 -60.54 20.31
N ILE A 565 -27.99 -59.59 20.54
CA ILE A 565 -26.85 -59.78 21.46
C ILE A 565 -27.34 -59.98 22.90
N LYS A 566 -28.39 -59.29 23.35
CA LYS A 566 -28.96 -59.45 24.68
C LYS A 566 -29.65 -60.79 24.84
N GLU A 567 -30.38 -61.29 23.87
CA GLU A 567 -31.05 -62.59 23.89
C GLU A 567 -30.06 -63.73 23.94
N LYS A 568 -28.93 -63.65 23.18
CA LYS A 568 -27.86 -64.64 23.22
C LYS A 568 -27.11 -64.71 24.58
N LYS A 569 -27.15 -63.63 25.38
CA LYS A 569 -26.55 -63.59 26.73
C LYS A 569 -27.48 -64.12 27.80
N THR A 570 -28.80 -64.25 27.56
CA THR A 570 -29.84 -64.71 28.54
C THR A 570 -30.32 -66.12 28.33
N GLY A 571 -30.02 -66.78 27.22
CA GLY A 571 -30.26 -68.18 26.91
C GLY A 571 -29.02 -68.99 27.10
#